data_049a9d848e3450bfa74b4157490db1de
#
_entry.id   049a9d848e3450bfa74b4157490db1de
#
_cell.length_a   1.000
_cell.length_b   1.000
_cell.length_c   1.000
_cell.angle_alpha   90.00
_cell.angle_beta   90.00
_cell.angle_gamma   90.00
#
_symmetry.space_group_name_H-M   'P 1'
#
loop_
_entity.id
_entity.type
_entity.pdbx_description
1 polymer ?
#
loop_
_entity_poly.entity_id
_entity_poly.type
_entity_poly.pdbx_seq_one_letter_code
_entity_poly.pdbx_strand_id
1 'polypeptide(L)'
;YVFIDTDEPEKFYAQIRELPQFGRILGKGEKGLYPVDEEEREFLTELVDGDEEDTIRLSPVKVNEEGDIVACGGVVGKFFGSVVKKRMRERYVVVRVEGKRKVREVLLGVWKK
;
A
#
# COMPACT_ATOMS: atom_id res chain seq x y z
N TYR A 1 6.96 2.70 0.62
CA TYR A 1 7.60 1.84 -0.38
C TYR A 1 7.09 2.17 -1.77
N VAL A 2 7.96 2.05 -2.75
CA VAL A 2 7.61 2.16 -4.16
C VAL A 2 7.79 0.78 -4.79
N PHE A 3 6.78 0.34 -5.53
CA PHE A 3 6.81 -0.94 -6.22
C PHE A 3 7.04 -0.69 -7.70
N ILE A 4 7.79 -1.58 -8.32
CA ILE A 4 8.16 -1.42 -9.73
C ILE A 4 7.75 -2.67 -10.50
N ASP A 5 7.08 -2.47 -11.63
CA ASP A 5 6.68 -3.53 -12.53
C ASP A 5 7.65 -3.52 -13.72
N THR A 6 8.37 -4.60 -13.91
CA THR A 6 9.34 -4.70 -15.00
C THR A 6 9.51 -6.16 -15.43
N ASP A 7 9.73 -6.37 -16.73
CA ASP A 7 10.04 -7.69 -17.28
C ASP A 7 11.51 -8.06 -17.12
N GLU A 8 12.36 -7.06 -16.84
CA GLU A 8 13.81 -7.24 -16.71
C GLU A 8 14.33 -6.66 -15.39
N PRO A 9 14.00 -7.29 -14.24
CA PRO A 9 14.32 -6.72 -12.93
C PRO A 9 15.83 -6.50 -12.70
N GLU A 10 16.67 -7.40 -13.19
CA GLU A 10 18.10 -7.26 -12.98
C GLU A 10 18.70 -6.09 -13.76
N LYS A 11 18.22 -5.89 -14.98
CA LYS A 11 18.65 -4.76 -15.81
C LYS A 11 18.17 -3.44 -15.20
N PHE A 12 16.93 -3.40 -14.73
CA PHE A 12 16.41 -2.24 -14.07
C PHE A 12 17.21 -1.89 -12.83
N TYR A 13 17.52 -2.88 -12.00
CA TYR A 13 18.32 -2.69 -10.79
C TYR A 13 19.69 -2.12 -11.10
N ALA A 14 20.35 -2.67 -12.12
CA ALA A 14 21.68 -2.21 -12.52
C ALA A 14 21.66 -0.74 -12.98
N GLN A 15 20.59 -0.32 -13.65
CA GLN A 15 20.45 1.05 -14.12
C GLN A 15 20.13 2.03 -13.00
N ILE A 16 19.21 1.68 -12.10
CA ILE A 16 18.74 2.60 -11.08
C ILE A 16 19.77 2.84 -9.98
N ARG A 17 20.60 1.86 -9.69
CA ARG A 17 21.60 2.01 -8.63
C ARG A 17 22.69 3.02 -8.94
N GLU A 18 22.81 3.44 -10.20
CA GLU A 18 23.74 4.47 -10.63
C GLU A 18 23.20 5.88 -10.46
N LEU A 19 21.91 6.02 -10.14
CA LEU A 19 21.30 7.33 -9.96
C LEU A 19 21.67 7.93 -8.59
N PRO A 20 21.96 9.25 -8.53
CA PRO A 20 22.30 9.90 -7.27
C PRO A 20 21.21 9.82 -6.21
N GLN A 21 19.95 9.75 -6.62
CA GLN A 21 18.82 9.67 -5.73
C GLN A 21 18.42 8.22 -5.42
N PHE A 22 19.27 7.28 -5.74
CA PHE A 22 18.95 5.88 -5.54
C PHE A 22 18.62 5.59 -4.08
N GLY A 23 17.42 5.08 -3.87
CA GLY A 23 17.00 4.57 -2.58
C GLY A 23 17.40 3.11 -2.45
N ARG A 24 16.91 2.50 -1.41
CA ARG A 24 17.21 1.10 -1.14
C ARG A 24 16.11 0.21 -1.72
N ILE A 25 16.50 -0.80 -2.49
CA ILE A 25 15.60 -1.84 -2.95
C ILE A 25 15.65 -2.99 -1.95
N LEU A 26 14.49 -3.42 -1.47
CA LEU A 26 14.40 -4.57 -0.60
C LEU A 26 14.72 -5.84 -1.37
N GLY A 27 15.57 -6.69 -0.80
CA GLY A 27 15.94 -7.91 -1.47
C GLY A 27 16.46 -8.98 -0.54
N LYS A 28 16.51 -10.18 -1.09
CA LYS A 28 17.12 -11.35 -0.46
C LYS A 28 18.17 -11.92 -1.40
N GLY A 29 19.26 -12.43 -0.81
CA GLY A 29 20.32 -13.07 -1.56
C GLY A 29 21.25 -12.09 -2.24
N GLU A 30 22.08 -12.62 -3.13
CA GLU A 30 23.16 -11.89 -3.76
C GLU A 30 22.70 -10.77 -4.68
N LYS A 31 21.55 -10.92 -5.28
CA LYS A 31 21.03 -9.96 -6.25
C LYS A 31 20.30 -8.78 -5.63
N GLY A 32 19.98 -8.86 -4.34
CA GLY A 32 19.30 -7.77 -3.65
C GLY A 32 17.89 -7.47 -4.15
N LEU A 33 17.23 -8.44 -4.78
CA LEU A 33 15.88 -8.26 -5.31
C LEU A 33 14.89 -9.15 -4.57
N TYR A 34 13.76 -8.57 -4.19
CA TYR A 34 12.68 -9.28 -3.52
C TYR A 34 11.40 -9.09 -4.33
N PRO A 35 11.07 -10.06 -5.20
CA PRO A 35 9.85 -9.96 -6.00
C PRO A 35 8.63 -10.15 -5.11
N VAL A 36 7.56 -9.42 -5.42
CA VAL A 36 6.27 -9.65 -4.76
C VAL A 36 5.63 -10.90 -5.39
N ASP A 37 4.92 -11.67 -4.56
CA ASP A 37 4.21 -12.83 -5.07
C ASP A 37 2.92 -12.41 -5.81
N GLU A 38 2.27 -13.36 -6.47
CA GLU A 38 1.08 -13.09 -7.26
C GLU A 38 -0.06 -12.52 -6.41
N GLU A 39 -0.23 -13.03 -5.21
CA GLU A 39 -1.27 -12.58 -4.31
C GLU A 39 -1.03 -11.13 -3.85
N GLU A 40 0.22 -10.79 -3.54
CA GLU A 40 0.59 -9.41 -3.20
C GLU A 40 0.40 -8.48 -4.40
N ARG A 41 0.72 -8.94 -5.59
CA ARG A 41 0.54 -8.18 -6.81
C ARG A 41 -0.93 -7.86 -7.04
N GLU A 42 -1.80 -8.84 -6.88
CA GLU A 42 -3.24 -8.65 -7.01
C GLU A 42 -3.76 -7.65 -5.99
N PHE A 43 -3.28 -7.74 -4.75
CA PHE A 43 -3.67 -6.82 -3.69
C PHE A 43 -3.22 -5.39 -4.00
N LEU A 44 -1.97 -5.21 -4.43
CA LEU A 44 -1.45 -3.89 -4.80
C LEU A 44 -2.24 -3.30 -5.97
N THR A 45 -2.59 -4.12 -6.95
CA THR A 45 -3.40 -3.67 -8.08
C THR A 45 -4.76 -3.17 -7.61
N GLU A 46 -5.37 -3.87 -6.67
CA GLU A 46 -6.65 -3.47 -6.10
C GLU A 46 -6.55 -2.16 -5.32
N LEU A 47 -5.46 -1.94 -4.59
CA LEU A 47 -5.24 -0.71 -3.84
C LEU A 47 -5.16 0.52 -4.73
N VAL A 48 -4.64 0.40 -5.94
CA VAL A 48 -4.48 1.54 -6.86
C VAL A 48 -5.55 1.58 -7.95
N ASP A 49 -6.49 0.64 -7.94
CA ASP A 49 -7.54 0.57 -8.95
C ASP A 49 -8.34 1.87 -9.00
N GLY A 50 -8.45 2.40 -10.21
CA GLY A 50 -9.14 3.67 -10.44
C GLY A 50 -8.27 4.90 -10.32
N ASP A 51 -7.00 4.76 -9.96
CA ASP A 51 -6.07 5.88 -9.89
C ASP A 51 -5.21 5.95 -11.16
N GLU A 52 -5.19 7.11 -11.81
CA GLU A 52 -4.48 7.29 -13.07
C GLU A 52 -2.96 7.19 -12.96
N GLU A 53 -2.42 7.43 -11.76
CA GLU A 53 -0.99 7.41 -11.51
C GLU A 53 -0.54 6.19 -10.72
N ASP A 54 -1.41 5.19 -10.58
CA ASP A 54 -1.16 3.99 -9.78
C ASP A 54 -0.62 4.32 -8.38
N THR A 55 -1.26 5.29 -7.75
CA THR A 55 -0.86 5.82 -6.45
C THR A 55 -1.94 5.53 -5.40
N ILE A 56 -1.52 5.12 -4.22
CA ILE A 56 -2.43 4.95 -3.09
C ILE A 56 -2.58 6.31 -2.41
N ARG A 57 -3.73 6.93 -2.63
CA ARG A 57 -3.99 8.27 -2.11
C ARG A 57 -4.62 8.23 -0.73
N LEU A 58 -4.55 9.36 -0.03
CA LEU A 58 -5.24 9.52 1.24
C LEU A 58 -6.75 9.39 1.02
N SER A 59 -7.41 8.65 1.90
CA SER A 59 -8.85 8.43 1.81
C SER A 59 -9.60 9.42 2.69
N PRO A 60 -10.68 10.04 2.17
CA PRO A 60 -11.50 10.93 2.99
C PRO A 60 -12.35 10.12 3.97
N VAL A 61 -12.39 10.55 5.21
CA VAL A 61 -13.22 9.93 6.24
C VAL A 61 -14.02 10.99 6.98
N LYS A 62 -15.21 10.61 7.44
CA LYS A 62 -16.05 11.43 8.29
C LYS A 62 -16.18 10.72 9.63
N VAL A 63 -15.91 11.42 10.70
CA VAL A 63 -15.99 10.86 12.05
C VAL A 63 -17.08 11.56 12.84
N ASN A 64 -17.68 10.84 13.78
CA ASN A 64 -18.68 11.41 14.70
C ASN A 64 -17.96 12.00 15.93
N GLU A 65 -18.76 12.49 16.88
CA GLU A 65 -18.25 13.10 18.11
C GLU A 65 -17.47 12.12 18.98
N GLU A 66 -17.75 10.83 18.84
CA GLU A 66 -17.07 9.78 19.60
C GLU A 66 -15.77 9.31 18.93
N GLY A 67 -15.45 9.86 17.76
CA GLY A 67 -14.24 9.49 17.02
C GLY A 67 -14.40 8.28 16.12
N ASP A 68 -15.61 7.79 15.94
CA ASP A 68 -15.88 6.65 15.06
C ASP A 68 -16.07 7.10 13.62
N ILE A 69 -15.55 6.31 12.69
CA ILE A 69 -15.70 6.58 11.27
C ILE A 69 -17.12 6.23 10.85
N VAL A 70 -17.89 7.22 10.41
CA VAL A 70 -19.27 7.04 9.97
C VAL A 70 -19.42 7.03 8.46
N ALA A 71 -18.40 7.48 7.74
CA ALA A 71 -18.36 7.43 6.28
C ALA A 71 -16.91 7.47 5.83
N CYS A 72 -16.61 6.77 4.75
CA CYS A 72 -15.27 6.79 4.15
C CYS A 72 -15.37 6.57 2.64
N GLY A 73 -14.43 7.17 1.94
CA GLY A 73 -14.29 6.99 0.51
C GLY A 73 -12.90 6.47 0.17
N GLY A 74 -12.54 6.55 -1.10
CA GLY A 74 -11.22 6.14 -1.56
C GLY A 74 -10.91 4.68 -1.29
N VAL A 75 -9.63 4.38 -1.13
CA VAL A 75 -9.19 3.00 -0.92
C VAL A 75 -9.67 2.42 0.41
N VAL A 76 -9.77 3.25 1.45
CA VAL A 76 -10.30 2.80 2.74
C VAL A 76 -11.76 2.37 2.60
N GLY A 77 -12.53 3.06 1.76
CA GLY A 77 -13.92 2.68 1.49
C GLY A 77 -14.04 1.28 0.91
N LYS A 78 -13.10 0.88 0.06
CA LYS A 78 -13.08 -0.47 -0.52
C LYS A 78 -12.83 -1.56 0.53
N PHE A 79 -12.06 -1.24 1.55
CA PHE A 79 -11.62 -2.21 2.54
C PHE A 79 -12.19 -1.92 3.93
N PHE A 80 -13.28 -1.15 4.02
CA PHE A 80 -13.79 -0.70 5.31
C PHE A 80 -14.11 -1.85 6.27
N GLY A 81 -14.70 -2.92 5.76
CA GLY A 81 -15.00 -4.10 6.57
C GLY A 81 -13.77 -4.84 7.10
N SER A 82 -12.59 -4.52 6.59
CA SER A 82 -11.33 -5.14 6.99
C SER A 82 -10.48 -4.24 7.87
N VAL A 83 -10.99 -3.08 8.26
CA VAL A 83 -10.28 -2.18 9.17
C VAL A 83 -10.25 -2.78 10.57
N VAL A 84 -9.04 -3.02 11.08
CA VAL A 84 -8.85 -3.63 12.40
C VAL A 84 -8.33 -2.65 13.45
N LYS A 85 -7.86 -1.49 13.00
CA LYS A 85 -7.32 -0.47 13.90
C LYS A 85 -7.44 0.89 13.24
N LYS A 86 -7.75 1.91 14.03
CA LYS A 86 -7.78 3.29 13.55
C LYS A 86 -6.91 4.15 14.47
N ARG A 87 -6.12 5.03 13.87
CA ARG A 87 -5.28 6.00 14.57
C ARG A 87 -5.53 7.36 13.95
N MET A 88 -6.64 7.97 14.35
CA MET A 88 -7.09 9.22 13.73
C MET A 88 -6.16 10.40 14.01
N ARG A 89 -5.50 10.40 15.16
CA ARG A 89 -4.53 11.44 15.51
C ARG A 89 -3.33 11.40 14.56
N GLU A 90 -2.88 10.20 14.21
CA GLU A 90 -1.77 9.97 13.28
C GLU A 90 -2.25 9.90 11.83
N ARG A 91 -3.57 9.98 11.60
CA ARG A 91 -4.19 10.00 10.27
C ARG A 91 -3.98 8.75 9.45
N TYR A 92 -4.15 7.59 10.06
CA TYR A 92 -4.14 6.35 9.33
C TYR A 92 -5.10 5.32 9.93
N VAL A 93 -5.41 4.32 9.13
CA VAL A 93 -6.11 3.11 9.58
C VAL A 93 -5.28 1.90 9.17
N VAL A 94 -5.47 0.79 9.86
CA VAL A 94 -4.83 -0.48 9.51
C VAL A 94 -5.89 -1.41 8.98
N VAL A 95 -5.65 -1.93 7.78
CA VAL A 95 -6.53 -2.89 7.11
C VAL A 95 -5.85 -4.26 7.15
N ARG A 96 -6.60 -5.27 7.55
CA ARG A 96 -6.10 -6.65 7.56
C ARG A 96 -6.71 -7.40 6.38
N VAL A 97 -5.84 -7.97 5.56
CA VAL A 97 -6.24 -8.76 4.41
C VAL A 97 -5.75 -10.19 4.59
N GLU A 98 -6.68 -11.13 4.57
CA GLU A 98 -6.36 -12.54 4.71
C GLU A 98 -6.06 -13.14 3.34
N GLY A 99 -4.82 -13.58 3.17
CA GLY A 99 -4.41 -14.29 1.97
C GLY A 99 -4.48 -15.80 2.17
N LYS A 100 -4.16 -16.54 1.13
CA LYS A 100 -4.17 -17.99 1.16
C LYS A 100 -3.10 -18.58 2.07
N ARG A 101 -1.96 -17.89 2.21
CA ARG A 101 -0.80 -18.37 2.96
C ARG A 101 -0.49 -17.54 4.20
N LYS A 102 -0.85 -16.27 4.20
CA LYS A 102 -0.54 -15.38 5.32
C LYS A 102 -1.54 -14.24 5.38
N VAL A 103 -1.60 -13.62 6.56
CA VAL A 103 -2.39 -12.42 6.80
C VAL A 103 -1.46 -11.22 6.64
N ARG A 104 -1.95 -10.18 5.97
CA ARG A 104 -1.21 -8.94 5.77
C ARG A 104 -1.95 -7.80 6.44
N GLU A 105 -1.20 -6.90 7.06
CA GLU A 105 -1.75 -5.66 7.60
C GLU A 105 -1.08 -4.49 6.87
N VAL A 106 -1.90 -3.54 6.43
CA VAL A 106 -1.45 -2.40 5.65
C VAL A 106 -1.97 -1.12 6.29
N LEU A 107 -1.10 -0.12 6.42
CA LEU A 107 -1.48 1.19 6.88
C LEU A 107 -1.95 2.02 5.68
N LEU A 108 -3.15 2.57 5.79
CA LEU A 108 -3.70 3.44 4.75
C LEU A 108 -3.96 4.82 5.35
N GLY A 109 -3.42 5.84 4.71
CA GLY A 109 -3.59 7.21 5.18
C GLY A 109 -5.01 7.71 4.96
N VAL A 110 -5.47 8.56 5.89
CA VAL A 110 -6.81 9.14 5.83
C VAL A 110 -6.75 10.63 6.13
N TRP A 111 -7.80 11.34 5.71
CA TRP A 111 -7.97 12.73 6.12
C TRP A 111 -9.42 12.96 6.52
N LYS A 112 -9.63 13.79 7.53
CA LYS A 112 -10.97 14.12 8.00
C LYS A 112 -11.61 15.15 7.08
N LYS A 113 -12.78 14.83 6.65
CA LYS A 113 -13.60 15.76 5.89
C LYS A 113 -14.15 16.87 6.76
#